data_e6c71a55126661f8f9c7176009e35a4f
#
_entry.id   e6c71a55126661f8f9c7176009e35a4f
#
_cell.length_a   1.000
_cell.length_b   1.000
_cell.length_c   1.000
_cell.angle_alpha   90.00
_cell.angle_beta   90.00
_cell.angle_gamma   90.00
#
_symmetry.space_group_name_H-M   'P 1'
#
loop_
_entity.id
_entity.type
_entity.pdbx_description
1 polymer ?
#
loop_
_entity_poly.entity_id
_entity_poly.type
_entity_poly.pdbx_seq_one_letter_code
_entity_poly.pdbx_strand_id
1 'polypeptide(L)'
;DMMVLYSGTTCPFSHRCRFVLFEKGMDFEIRDVDLYNKPEDISVMNPYGQVPILVERDLILYESNIINEYIDERFPHPQLMPGDPVDRARVRLFLLNFEKELFVHVSTLENRATKGNEKALEKARAHIRDRLTQLAPVFLKNKYMLGDGFSMLDVAIAPLLWRLDYYGIDLSKNAAPLLKYAERIFSRPAYIEGLTPSEKVMRK
;
A
#
# COMPACT_ATOMS: atom_id res chain seq x y z
N ASP A 1 -25.76 0.57 7.38
CA ASP A 1 -24.56 0.37 8.17
C ASP A 1 -23.34 0.91 7.45
N MET A 2 -22.48 1.60 8.19
CA MET A 2 -21.27 2.19 7.66
C MET A 2 -20.21 1.10 7.44
N MET A 3 -19.44 1.23 6.34
CA MET A 3 -18.29 0.38 6.11
C MET A 3 -17.20 0.68 7.15
N VAL A 4 -16.57 -0.35 7.70
CA VAL A 4 -15.54 -0.22 8.74
C VAL A 4 -14.24 -0.84 8.24
N LEU A 5 -13.15 -0.09 8.35
CA LEU A 5 -11.80 -0.58 8.08
C LEU A 5 -11.03 -0.70 9.40
N TYR A 6 -10.61 -1.91 9.73
CA TYR A 6 -9.65 -2.13 10.82
C TYR A 6 -8.25 -1.93 10.24
N SER A 7 -7.55 -0.95 10.77
CA SER A 7 -6.35 -0.41 10.16
C SER A 7 -5.21 -0.33 11.16
N GLY A 8 -4.09 -0.94 10.84
CA GLY A 8 -2.85 -0.76 11.61
C GLY A 8 -2.32 0.66 11.37
N THR A 9 -2.00 1.36 12.46
CA THR A 9 -1.60 2.78 12.41
C THR A 9 -0.30 3.01 11.67
N THR A 10 0.55 1.98 11.56
CA THR A 10 1.82 2.05 10.83
C THR A 10 1.94 0.98 9.75
N CYS A 11 0.87 0.24 9.50
CA CYS A 11 0.86 -0.88 8.57
C CYS A 11 0.81 -0.40 7.11
N PRO A 12 1.79 -0.76 6.29
CA PRO A 12 1.80 -0.35 4.88
C PRO A 12 0.63 -0.93 4.08
N PHE A 13 0.14 -2.10 4.45
CA PHE A 13 -1.01 -2.74 3.78
C PHE A 13 -2.32 -2.05 4.15
N SER A 14 -2.49 -1.68 5.42
CA SER A 14 -3.64 -0.86 5.85
C SER A 14 -3.61 0.51 5.18
N HIS A 15 -2.44 1.08 4.98
CA HIS A 15 -2.27 2.37 4.33
C HIS A 15 -2.82 2.35 2.89
N ARG A 16 -2.63 1.25 2.15
CA ARG A 16 -3.24 1.07 0.83
C ARG A 16 -4.75 1.26 0.86
N CYS A 17 -5.40 0.65 1.84
CA CYS A 17 -6.87 0.68 1.96
C CYS A 17 -7.37 2.05 2.42
N ARG A 18 -6.69 2.71 3.36
CA ARG A 18 -7.03 4.08 3.76
C ARG A 18 -6.92 5.03 2.57
N PHE A 19 -5.89 4.87 1.75
CA PHE A 19 -5.69 5.70 0.57
C PHE A 19 -6.87 5.56 -0.41
N VAL A 20 -7.29 4.32 -0.70
CA VAL A 20 -8.44 4.09 -1.58
C VAL A 20 -9.71 4.70 -1.01
N LEU A 21 -9.98 4.50 0.28
CA LEU A 21 -11.19 5.05 0.89
C LEU A 21 -11.26 6.56 0.78
N PHE A 22 -10.16 7.26 1.01
CA PHE A 22 -10.12 8.72 0.87
C PHE A 22 -10.20 9.16 -0.60
N GLU A 23 -9.61 8.41 -1.53
CA GLU A 23 -9.77 8.70 -2.96
C GLU A 23 -11.23 8.56 -3.41
N LYS A 24 -11.97 7.64 -2.83
CA LYS A 24 -13.40 7.46 -3.13
C LYS A 24 -14.28 8.55 -2.53
N GLY A 25 -13.82 9.19 -1.45
CA GLY A 25 -14.55 10.30 -0.81
C GLY A 25 -15.89 9.91 -0.20
N MET A 26 -16.08 8.63 0.10
CA MET A 26 -17.31 8.13 0.71
C MET A 26 -17.23 8.13 2.23
N ASP A 27 -18.36 7.97 2.90
CA ASP A 27 -18.40 7.83 4.35
C ASP A 27 -17.98 6.43 4.77
N PHE A 28 -17.06 6.35 5.73
CA PHE A 28 -16.56 5.10 6.30
C PHE A 28 -16.01 5.36 7.69
N GLU A 29 -15.82 4.28 8.46
CA GLU A 29 -15.20 4.34 9.77
C GLU A 29 -13.85 3.64 9.72
N ILE A 30 -12.83 4.25 10.33
CA ILE A 30 -11.54 3.61 10.54
C ILE A 30 -11.42 3.28 12.02
N ARG A 31 -11.11 2.01 12.32
CA ARG A 31 -10.75 1.57 13.67
C ARG A 31 -9.27 1.27 13.70
N ASP A 32 -8.53 2.09 14.43
CA ASP A 32 -7.10 1.94 14.56
C ASP A 32 -6.75 0.70 15.39
N VAL A 33 -5.80 -0.07 14.90
CA VAL A 33 -5.31 -1.27 15.57
C VAL A 33 -3.84 -1.07 15.89
N ASP A 34 -3.50 -1.25 17.18
CA ASP A 34 -2.09 -1.30 17.61
C ASP A 34 -1.54 -2.67 17.24
N LEU A 35 -0.54 -2.70 16.34
CA LEU A 35 0.07 -3.93 15.86
C LEU A 35 0.80 -4.71 16.95
N TYR A 36 1.18 -4.04 18.03
CA TYR A 36 1.88 -4.65 19.16
C TYR A 36 0.93 -5.18 20.23
N ASN A 37 -0.34 -4.81 20.17
CA ASN A 37 -1.35 -5.21 21.15
C ASN A 37 -2.70 -5.35 20.44
N LYS A 38 -2.77 -6.34 19.52
CA LYS A 38 -3.97 -6.55 18.71
C LYS A 38 -5.14 -7.05 19.54
N PRO A 39 -6.35 -6.51 19.33
CA PRO A 39 -7.56 -7.06 19.96
C PRO A 39 -7.83 -8.50 19.52
N GLU A 40 -8.49 -9.27 20.37
CA GLU A 40 -8.81 -10.67 20.09
C GLU A 40 -9.73 -10.85 18.87
N ASP A 41 -10.62 -9.89 18.63
CA ASP A 41 -11.58 -9.95 17.52
C ASP A 41 -10.88 -9.92 16.14
N ILE A 42 -9.65 -9.43 16.05
CA ILE A 42 -8.87 -9.47 14.80
C ILE A 42 -8.69 -10.91 14.32
N SER A 43 -8.31 -11.83 15.21
CA SER A 43 -8.13 -13.25 14.86
C SER A 43 -9.44 -13.96 14.55
N VAL A 44 -10.55 -13.47 15.11
CA VAL A 44 -11.89 -13.99 14.80
C VAL A 44 -12.30 -13.63 13.37
N MET A 45 -12.02 -12.40 12.95
CA MET A 45 -12.37 -11.91 11.60
C MET A 45 -11.39 -12.39 10.53
N ASN A 46 -10.11 -12.50 10.86
CA ASN A 46 -9.07 -12.95 9.95
C ASN A 46 -8.24 -14.05 10.64
N PRO A 47 -8.31 -15.30 10.16
CA PRO A 47 -7.58 -16.40 10.79
C PRO A 47 -6.06 -16.22 10.79
N TYR A 48 -5.52 -15.36 9.91
CA TYR A 48 -4.10 -15.03 9.91
C TYR A 48 -3.73 -13.94 10.92
N GLY A 49 -4.73 -13.38 11.61
CA GLY A 49 -4.52 -12.38 12.66
C GLY A 49 -3.90 -11.07 12.19
N GLN A 50 -4.14 -10.70 10.93
CA GLN A 50 -3.52 -9.54 10.29
C GLN A 50 -4.56 -8.49 9.92
N VAL A 51 -4.11 -7.24 9.84
CA VAL A 51 -4.87 -6.12 9.28
C VAL A 51 -4.25 -5.75 7.93
N PRO A 52 -4.99 -5.09 7.00
CA PRO A 52 -6.33 -4.52 7.16
C PRO A 52 -7.43 -5.55 7.08
N ILE A 53 -8.58 -5.22 7.69
CA ILE A 53 -9.81 -5.98 7.58
C ILE A 53 -10.93 -5.00 7.26
N LEU A 54 -11.75 -5.32 6.25
CA LEU A 54 -12.91 -4.52 5.89
C LEU A 54 -14.18 -5.26 6.30
N VAL A 55 -15.06 -4.55 6.97
CA VAL A 55 -16.38 -5.09 7.35
C VAL A 55 -17.47 -4.20 6.76
N GLU A 56 -18.37 -4.79 5.99
CA GLU A 56 -19.57 -4.14 5.50
C GLU A 56 -20.72 -5.13 5.60
N ARG A 57 -21.68 -4.86 6.50
CA ARG A 57 -22.79 -5.78 6.79
C ARG A 57 -22.25 -7.16 7.19
N ASP A 58 -22.63 -8.22 6.47
CA ASP A 58 -22.17 -9.58 6.74
C ASP A 58 -20.83 -9.93 6.07
N LEU A 59 -20.33 -9.01 5.22
CA LEU A 59 -19.08 -9.24 4.50
C LEU A 59 -17.90 -8.88 5.38
N ILE A 60 -16.97 -9.81 5.50
CA ILE A 60 -15.67 -9.59 6.14
C ILE A 60 -14.59 -9.95 5.13
N LEU A 61 -13.76 -8.97 4.79
CA LEU A 61 -12.66 -9.16 3.84
C LEU A 61 -11.32 -8.85 4.50
N TYR A 62 -10.31 -9.59 4.13
CA TYR A 62 -8.92 -9.29 4.45
C TYR A 62 -8.08 -9.43 3.17
N GLU A 63 -6.79 -9.12 3.24
CA GLU A 63 -5.88 -8.90 2.11
C GLU A 63 -6.15 -7.56 1.42
N SER A 64 -5.17 -6.65 1.51
CA SER A 64 -5.37 -5.25 1.08
C SER A 64 -5.78 -5.10 -0.39
N ASN A 65 -5.20 -5.89 -1.28
CA ASN A 65 -5.53 -5.78 -2.71
C ASN A 65 -6.93 -6.31 -3.02
N ILE A 66 -7.40 -7.31 -2.28
CA ILE A 66 -8.77 -7.83 -2.41
C ILE A 66 -9.75 -6.78 -1.89
N ILE A 67 -9.47 -6.22 -0.72
CA ILE A 67 -10.28 -5.14 -0.15
C ILE A 67 -10.39 -3.98 -1.13
N ASN A 68 -9.28 -3.55 -1.72
CA ASN A 68 -9.25 -2.41 -2.63
C ASN A 68 -10.04 -2.65 -3.92
N GLU A 69 -9.97 -3.87 -4.49
CA GLU A 69 -10.80 -4.18 -5.66
C GLU A 69 -12.28 -4.18 -5.30
N TYR A 70 -12.64 -4.71 -4.12
CA TYR A 70 -14.04 -4.67 -3.66
C TYR A 70 -14.53 -3.22 -3.54
N ILE A 71 -13.74 -2.35 -2.90
CA ILE A 71 -14.12 -0.93 -2.75
C ILE A 71 -14.29 -0.27 -4.11
N ASP A 72 -13.38 -0.55 -5.05
CA ASP A 72 -13.44 0.03 -6.40
C ASP A 72 -14.68 -0.42 -7.16
N GLU A 73 -15.05 -1.70 -7.04
CA GLU A 73 -16.27 -2.22 -7.67
C GLU A 73 -17.54 -1.69 -7.00
N ARG A 74 -17.53 -1.59 -5.67
CA ARG A 74 -18.68 -1.11 -4.88
C ARG A 74 -18.92 0.38 -5.08
N PHE A 75 -17.85 1.18 -5.24
CA PHE A 75 -17.85 2.62 -5.43
C PHE A 75 -17.00 2.95 -6.66
N PRO A 76 -17.59 2.89 -7.87
CA PRO A 76 -16.80 2.92 -9.10
C PRO A 76 -16.24 4.29 -9.49
N HIS A 77 -16.57 5.35 -8.76
CA HIS A 77 -16.08 6.70 -9.09
C HIS A 77 -15.26 7.30 -7.94
N PRO A 78 -14.03 7.76 -8.21
CA PRO A 78 -13.26 7.56 -9.45
C PRO A 78 -12.84 6.09 -9.60
N GLN A 79 -12.77 5.61 -10.85
CA GLN A 79 -12.40 4.23 -11.13
C GLN A 79 -10.88 4.08 -11.02
N LEU A 80 -10.42 3.09 -10.23
CA LEU A 80 -9.00 2.83 -10.01
C LEU A 80 -8.50 1.60 -10.75
N MET A 81 -9.37 0.61 -10.98
CA MET A 81 -9.09 -0.52 -11.87
C MET A 81 -9.56 -0.17 -13.27
N PRO A 82 -8.78 -0.51 -14.32
CA PRO A 82 -9.24 -0.29 -15.69
C PRO A 82 -10.51 -1.07 -15.99
N GLY A 83 -11.36 -0.53 -16.89
CA GLY A 83 -12.57 -1.23 -17.31
C GLY A 83 -12.33 -2.32 -18.35
N ASP A 84 -11.30 -2.17 -19.17
CA ASP A 84 -10.96 -3.13 -20.21
C ASP A 84 -10.40 -4.43 -19.62
N PRO A 85 -10.89 -5.61 -20.03
CA PRO A 85 -10.41 -6.89 -19.47
C PRO A 85 -8.91 -7.13 -19.62
N VAL A 86 -8.31 -6.72 -20.73
CA VAL A 86 -6.87 -6.89 -20.97
C VAL A 86 -6.07 -6.05 -19.96
N ASP A 87 -6.45 -4.79 -19.81
CA ASP A 87 -5.77 -3.88 -18.89
C ASP A 87 -6.00 -4.31 -17.43
N ARG A 88 -7.20 -4.80 -17.09
CA ARG A 88 -7.47 -5.33 -15.74
C ARG A 88 -6.57 -6.53 -15.44
N ALA A 89 -6.40 -7.42 -16.40
CA ALA A 89 -5.52 -8.59 -16.24
C ALA A 89 -4.07 -8.15 -16.02
N ARG A 90 -3.61 -7.15 -16.78
CA ARG A 90 -2.26 -6.59 -16.62
C ARG A 90 -2.07 -5.96 -15.25
N VAL A 91 -3.04 -5.20 -14.78
CA VAL A 91 -2.98 -4.59 -13.44
C VAL A 91 -2.89 -5.67 -12.36
N ARG A 92 -3.71 -6.72 -12.46
CA ARG A 92 -3.66 -7.82 -11.49
C ARG A 92 -2.31 -8.53 -11.49
N LEU A 93 -1.72 -8.71 -12.68
CA LEU A 93 -0.40 -9.30 -12.80
C LEU A 93 0.68 -8.42 -12.16
N PHE A 94 0.61 -7.10 -12.39
CA PHE A 94 1.52 -6.16 -11.75
C PHE A 94 1.36 -6.14 -10.23
N LEU A 95 0.12 -6.18 -9.73
CA LEU A 95 -0.13 -6.25 -8.29
C LEU A 95 0.51 -7.50 -7.68
N LEU A 96 0.37 -8.64 -8.36
CA LEU A 96 1.00 -9.87 -7.92
C LEU A 96 2.53 -9.74 -7.92
N ASN A 97 3.10 -9.15 -8.95
CA ASN A 97 4.54 -8.94 -9.05
C ASN A 97 5.05 -8.03 -7.94
N PHE A 98 4.31 -6.96 -7.59
CA PHE A 98 4.67 -6.10 -6.46
C PHE A 98 4.73 -6.89 -5.16
N GLU A 99 3.77 -7.79 -4.93
CA GLU A 99 3.77 -8.62 -3.72
C GLU A 99 4.99 -9.54 -3.69
N LYS A 100 5.31 -10.19 -4.79
CA LYS A 100 6.41 -11.15 -4.87
C LYS A 100 7.79 -10.49 -4.86
N GLU A 101 7.93 -9.31 -5.48
CA GLU A 101 9.22 -8.68 -5.70
C GLU A 101 9.54 -7.57 -4.71
N LEU A 102 8.52 -6.96 -4.09
CA LEU A 102 8.70 -5.83 -3.18
C LEU A 102 8.13 -6.11 -1.79
N PHE A 103 6.84 -6.42 -1.70
CA PHE A 103 6.16 -6.44 -0.41
C PHE A 103 6.47 -7.67 0.44
N VAL A 104 6.92 -8.76 -0.16
CA VAL A 104 7.50 -9.88 0.61
C VAL A 104 8.71 -9.39 1.43
N HIS A 105 9.48 -8.47 0.88
CA HIS A 105 10.64 -7.89 1.58
C HIS A 105 10.23 -6.79 2.56
N VAL A 106 9.18 -6.03 2.25
CA VAL A 106 8.56 -5.12 3.21
C VAL A 106 8.09 -5.89 4.43
N SER A 107 7.45 -7.04 4.23
CA SER A 107 7.01 -7.90 5.32
C SER A 107 8.18 -8.35 6.20
N THR A 108 9.34 -8.64 5.61
CA THR A 108 10.55 -8.95 6.37
C THR A 108 10.97 -7.77 7.24
N LEU A 109 10.95 -6.54 6.68
CA LEU A 109 11.32 -5.33 7.42
C LEU A 109 10.32 -5.00 8.54
N GLU A 110 9.05 -5.34 8.36
CA GLU A 110 7.99 -5.08 9.34
C GLU A 110 7.85 -6.17 10.39
N ASN A 111 8.39 -7.35 10.14
CA ASN A 111 8.23 -8.50 11.04
C ASN A 111 9.14 -8.37 12.26
N ARG A 112 8.55 -8.39 13.44
CA ARG A 112 9.28 -8.31 14.72
C ARG A 112 10.27 -9.46 14.90
N ALA A 113 9.99 -10.62 14.30
CA ALA A 113 10.86 -11.80 14.39
C ALA A 113 12.22 -11.59 13.69
N THR A 114 12.31 -10.63 12.77
CA THR A 114 13.57 -10.30 12.09
C THR A 114 14.36 -9.19 12.78
N LYS A 115 13.83 -8.61 13.87
CA LYS A 115 14.52 -7.58 14.63
C LYS A 115 15.85 -8.14 15.15
N GLY A 116 16.94 -7.40 14.90
CA GLY A 116 18.28 -7.84 15.29
C GLY A 116 18.97 -8.74 14.27
N ASN A 117 18.25 -9.24 13.26
CA ASN A 117 18.85 -10.01 12.18
C ASN A 117 19.25 -9.08 11.04
N GLU A 118 20.37 -8.39 11.21
CA GLU A 118 20.80 -7.34 10.28
C GLU A 118 21.08 -7.88 8.87
N LYS A 119 21.56 -9.11 8.77
CA LYS A 119 21.82 -9.75 7.48
C LYS A 119 20.53 -9.91 6.66
N ALA A 120 19.46 -10.41 7.32
CA ALA A 120 18.16 -10.57 6.66
C ALA A 120 17.55 -9.22 6.30
N LEU A 121 17.65 -8.22 7.19
CA LEU A 121 17.13 -6.89 6.96
C LEU A 121 17.83 -6.21 5.78
N GLU A 122 19.17 -6.28 5.73
CA GLU A 122 19.93 -5.68 4.64
C GLU A 122 19.65 -6.36 3.31
N LYS A 123 19.49 -7.66 3.30
CA LYS A 123 19.10 -8.41 2.10
C LYS A 123 17.75 -7.94 1.57
N ALA A 124 16.77 -7.74 2.46
CA ALA A 124 15.45 -7.22 2.09
C ALA A 124 15.56 -5.81 1.51
N ARG A 125 16.33 -4.92 2.14
CA ARG A 125 16.55 -3.56 1.64
C ARG A 125 17.17 -3.57 0.24
N ALA A 126 18.17 -4.42 0.03
CA ALA A 126 18.85 -4.53 -1.26
C ALA A 126 17.90 -4.98 -2.38
N HIS A 127 17.05 -5.97 -2.12
CA HIS A 127 16.06 -6.42 -3.08
C HIS A 127 15.09 -5.31 -3.46
N ILE A 128 14.60 -4.57 -2.48
CA ILE A 128 13.68 -3.43 -2.71
C ILE A 128 14.40 -2.36 -3.54
N ARG A 129 15.59 -2.00 -3.14
CA ARG A 129 16.41 -0.98 -3.83
C ARG A 129 16.61 -1.33 -5.30
N ASP A 130 17.02 -2.56 -5.56
CA ASP A 130 17.31 -3.02 -6.92
C ASP A 130 16.04 -3.03 -7.78
N ARG A 131 14.94 -3.52 -7.23
CA ARG A 131 13.67 -3.60 -7.96
C ARG A 131 13.11 -2.22 -8.26
N LEU A 132 13.16 -1.29 -7.29
CA LEU A 132 12.71 0.08 -7.51
C LEU A 132 13.59 0.82 -8.52
N THR A 133 14.88 0.56 -8.51
CA THR A 133 15.81 1.15 -9.50
C THR A 133 15.45 0.66 -10.91
N GLN A 134 15.11 -0.61 -11.07
CA GLN A 134 14.66 -1.16 -12.35
C GLN A 134 13.33 -0.56 -12.81
N LEU A 135 12.47 -0.17 -11.86
CA LEU A 135 11.17 0.43 -12.17
C LEU A 135 11.29 1.89 -12.59
N ALA A 136 12.30 2.60 -12.12
CA ALA A 136 12.44 4.06 -12.30
C ALA A 136 12.28 4.56 -13.74
N PRO A 137 12.84 3.88 -14.78
CA PRO A 137 12.71 4.35 -16.17
C PRO A 137 11.28 4.48 -16.68
N VAL A 138 10.32 3.74 -16.10
CA VAL A 138 8.90 3.85 -16.48
C VAL A 138 8.44 5.30 -16.38
N PHE A 139 8.92 6.02 -15.38
CA PHE A 139 8.47 7.39 -15.06
C PHE A 139 9.19 8.47 -15.86
N LEU A 140 10.07 8.10 -16.77
CA LEU A 140 10.61 9.03 -17.75
C LEU A 140 9.56 9.43 -18.80
N LYS A 141 8.59 8.51 -19.06
CA LYS A 141 7.54 8.74 -20.06
C LYS A 141 6.14 8.77 -19.44
N ASN A 142 5.95 8.08 -18.32
CA ASN A 142 4.65 7.93 -17.70
C ASN A 142 4.54 8.79 -16.45
N LYS A 143 3.39 9.46 -16.31
CA LYS A 143 3.06 10.23 -15.11
C LYS A 143 2.76 9.30 -13.94
N TYR A 144 2.07 8.20 -14.21
CA TYR A 144 1.70 7.15 -13.24
C TYR A 144 2.03 5.78 -13.80
N MET A 145 1.81 4.73 -13.03
CA MET A 145 2.22 3.36 -13.42
C MET A 145 1.64 2.90 -14.76
N LEU A 146 0.38 3.23 -15.05
CA LEU A 146 -0.29 2.83 -16.30
C LEU A 146 -0.22 3.88 -17.40
N GLY A 147 0.38 5.04 -17.16
CA GLY A 147 0.45 6.15 -18.11
C GLY A 147 0.07 7.46 -17.44
N ASP A 148 -0.94 8.17 -17.98
CA ASP A 148 -1.32 9.48 -17.47
C ASP A 148 -2.31 9.44 -16.31
N GLY A 149 -3.03 8.35 -16.15
CA GLY A 149 -4.08 8.20 -15.15
C GLY A 149 -3.62 7.50 -13.89
N PHE A 150 -4.05 8.04 -12.74
CA PHE A 150 -3.84 7.41 -11.45
C PHE A 150 -4.65 6.11 -11.36
N SER A 151 -4.04 5.04 -10.84
CA SER A 151 -4.66 3.72 -10.78
C SER A 151 -4.37 2.98 -9.49
N MET A 152 -4.95 1.79 -9.38
CA MET A 152 -4.74 0.88 -8.26
C MET A 152 -3.26 0.50 -8.07
N LEU A 153 -2.46 0.51 -9.14
CA LEU A 153 -1.03 0.24 -9.04
C LEU A 153 -0.29 1.32 -8.25
N ASP A 154 -0.68 2.58 -8.46
CA ASP A 154 -0.10 3.70 -7.74
C ASP A 154 -0.46 3.63 -6.25
N VAL A 155 -1.69 3.21 -5.95
CA VAL A 155 -2.13 2.97 -4.57
C VAL A 155 -1.27 1.90 -3.91
N ALA A 156 -1.02 0.79 -4.61
CA ALA A 156 -0.36 -0.37 -4.02
C ALA A 156 1.09 -0.09 -3.65
N ILE A 157 1.81 0.69 -4.47
CA ILE A 157 3.24 0.95 -4.26
C ILE A 157 3.50 2.14 -3.32
N ALA A 158 2.55 3.06 -3.22
CA ALA A 158 2.73 4.31 -2.48
C ALA A 158 3.20 4.13 -1.03
N PRO A 159 2.65 3.20 -0.23
CA PRO A 159 3.10 3.04 1.15
C PRO A 159 4.57 2.65 1.28
N LEU A 160 5.10 1.88 0.34
CA LEU A 160 6.52 1.55 0.32
C LEU A 160 7.35 2.80 0.02
N LEU A 161 6.97 3.58 -0.99
CA LEU A 161 7.70 4.80 -1.37
C LEU A 161 7.72 5.83 -0.23
N TRP A 162 6.63 5.89 0.54
CA TRP A 162 6.55 6.75 1.73
C TRP A 162 7.54 6.33 2.81
N ARG A 163 7.84 5.02 2.92
CA ARG A 163 8.62 4.44 4.00
C ARG A 163 10.09 4.19 3.68
N LEU A 164 10.60 4.69 2.56
CA LEU A 164 11.99 4.44 2.17
C LEU A 164 12.99 4.91 3.25
N ASP A 165 12.84 6.14 3.73
CA ASP A 165 13.70 6.66 4.81
C ASP A 165 13.53 5.85 6.09
N TYR A 166 12.29 5.53 6.43
CA TYR A 166 11.95 4.77 7.64
C TYR A 166 12.60 3.38 7.62
N TYR A 167 12.67 2.74 6.45
CA TYR A 167 13.29 1.44 6.29
C TYR A 167 14.82 1.51 6.11
N GLY A 168 15.37 2.69 5.94
CA GLY A 168 16.79 2.86 5.68
C GLY A 168 17.19 2.49 4.26
N ILE A 169 16.30 2.70 3.29
CA ILE A 169 16.55 2.40 1.88
C ILE A 169 16.91 3.70 1.16
N ASP A 170 18.17 3.80 0.72
CA ASP A 170 18.66 4.93 -0.08
C ASP A 170 18.69 4.54 -1.55
N LEU A 171 18.06 5.36 -2.39
CA LEU A 171 18.04 5.17 -3.82
C LEU A 171 19.11 6.08 -4.47
N SER A 172 19.75 5.56 -5.51
CA SER A 172 20.75 6.32 -6.26
C SER A 172 20.11 7.36 -7.17
N LYS A 173 20.93 8.22 -7.78
CA LYS A 173 20.49 9.24 -8.75
C LYS A 173 19.71 8.63 -9.93
N ASN A 174 19.99 7.38 -10.27
CA ASN A 174 19.31 6.68 -11.37
C ASN A 174 17.81 6.49 -11.06
N ALA A 175 17.41 6.56 -9.79
CA ALA A 175 16.02 6.43 -9.39
C ALA A 175 15.29 7.78 -9.29
N ALA A 176 15.92 8.89 -9.70
CA ALA A 176 15.29 10.21 -9.61
C ALA A 176 13.89 10.28 -10.25
N PRO A 177 13.61 9.66 -11.41
CA PRO A 177 12.25 9.68 -11.97
C PRO A 177 11.22 9.02 -11.05
N LEU A 178 11.61 7.95 -10.36
CA LEU A 178 10.74 7.28 -9.38
C LEU A 178 10.44 8.20 -8.20
N LEU A 179 11.45 8.92 -7.70
CA LEU A 179 11.27 9.83 -6.56
C LEU A 179 10.35 11.01 -6.91
N LYS A 180 10.43 11.52 -8.15
CA LYS A 180 9.50 12.54 -8.65
C LYS A 180 8.08 12.00 -8.72
N TYR A 181 7.93 10.78 -9.21
CA TYR A 181 6.66 10.09 -9.23
C TYR A 181 6.08 9.95 -7.81
N ALA A 182 6.90 9.54 -6.85
CA ALA A 182 6.49 9.42 -5.46
C ALA A 182 5.94 10.75 -4.93
N GLU A 183 6.63 11.86 -5.16
CA GLU A 183 6.17 13.18 -4.73
C GLU A 183 4.83 13.55 -5.37
N ARG A 184 4.59 13.13 -6.61
CA ARG A 184 3.31 13.36 -7.28
C ARG A 184 2.18 12.63 -6.57
N ILE A 185 2.40 11.39 -6.13
CA ILE A 185 1.40 10.65 -5.34
C ILE A 185 1.19 11.35 -3.99
N PHE A 186 2.26 11.71 -3.30
CA PHE A 186 2.19 12.27 -1.95
C PHE A 186 1.50 13.63 -1.90
N SER A 187 1.43 14.34 -3.03
CA SER A 187 0.73 15.63 -3.11
C SER A 187 -0.78 15.49 -3.32
N ARG A 188 -1.29 14.28 -3.53
CA ARG A 188 -2.73 14.06 -3.66
C ARG A 188 -3.42 14.29 -2.32
N PRO A 189 -4.54 15.04 -2.28
CA PRO A 189 -5.25 15.30 -1.02
C PRO A 189 -5.64 14.02 -0.28
N ALA A 190 -6.11 13.01 -1.00
CA ALA A 190 -6.51 11.73 -0.42
C ALA A 190 -5.33 10.99 0.23
N TYR A 191 -4.13 11.14 -0.34
CA TYR A 191 -2.93 10.56 0.26
C TYR A 191 -2.63 11.20 1.62
N ILE A 192 -2.66 12.52 1.67
CA ILE A 192 -2.39 13.28 2.89
C ILE A 192 -3.42 12.95 3.97
N GLU A 193 -4.70 12.91 3.60
CA GLU A 193 -5.78 12.56 4.53
C GLU A 193 -5.65 11.13 5.07
N GLY A 194 -5.13 10.22 4.26
CA GLY A 194 -4.97 8.82 4.62
C GLY A 194 -3.80 8.51 5.56
N LEU A 195 -2.91 9.48 5.79
CA LEU A 195 -1.77 9.29 6.70
C LEU A 195 -2.20 9.38 8.15
N THR A 196 -1.75 8.43 8.97
CA THR A 196 -1.87 8.53 10.42
C THR A 196 -0.82 9.50 10.98
N PRO A 197 -1.00 10.02 12.20
CA PRO A 197 0.07 10.81 12.84
C PRO A 197 1.41 10.08 12.92
N SER A 198 1.38 8.76 13.20
CA SER A 198 2.60 7.95 13.26
C SER A 198 3.29 7.82 11.91
N GLU A 199 2.51 7.78 10.83
CA GLU A 199 3.06 7.69 9.47
C GLU A 199 3.64 9.02 9.00
N LYS A 200 3.08 10.15 9.44
CA LYS A 200 3.58 11.47 9.04
C LYS A 200 5.03 11.70 9.45
N VAL A 201 5.47 11.08 10.54
CA VAL A 201 6.85 11.25 11.05
C VAL A 201 7.84 10.27 10.43
N MET A 202 7.42 9.37 9.57
CA MET A 202 8.29 8.40 8.90
C MET A 202 9.18 9.04 7.83
N ARG A 203 8.78 10.17 7.27
CA ARG A 203 9.56 10.93 6.29
C ARG A 203 10.16 12.17 6.89
N LYS A 204 11.38 12.46 6.45
CA LYS A 204 12.10 13.69 6.82
C LYS A 204 11.90 14.79 5.79
#